data_c15c7a53c553282d3e6f5a72204d6f0b
#
_entry.id   c15c7a53c553282d3e6f5a72204d6f0b
#
_cell.length_a   1.000
_cell.length_b   1.000
_cell.length_c   1.000
_cell.angle_alpha   90.00
_cell.angle_beta   90.00
_cell.angle_gamma   90.00
#
_symmetry.space_group_name_H-M   'P 1'
#
loop_
_entity.id
_entity.type
_entity.pdbx_description
1 polymer ?
#
loop_
_entity_poly.entity_id
_entity_poly.type
_entity_poly.pdbx_seq_one_letter_code
_entity_poly.pdbx_strand_id
1 'polypeptide(L)'
;LDSYGLNPKRDNIVLLQIGSVPARMAALRAGSVDATSLPPELSQEIAREGFNVLFDAAKENVPYQSTGLVMSRKLKHTHPQLVENMAKALIEAVAFIHNPSNKKQVEGTLAKYLKLNRTELVEQAYQTLLKALPRKPCPSTKGSALVLKLMGQYGINPKAAQLGPDNVLDMSLCQKLEQSGFLERLYHGR
;
A
#
# COMPACT_ATOMS: atom_id res chain seq x y z
N LEU A 1 -4.33 -1.64 17.30
CA LEU A 1 -4.49 -1.66 18.76
C LEU A 1 -5.93 -1.35 19.15
N ASP A 2 -6.50 -0.21 18.74
CA ASP A 2 -7.85 0.21 19.10
C ASP A 2 -8.93 -0.85 18.77
N SER A 3 -8.83 -1.52 17.61
CA SER A 3 -9.76 -2.59 17.20
C SER A 3 -9.74 -3.83 18.10
N TYR A 4 -8.68 -3.99 18.88
CA TYR A 4 -8.53 -5.04 19.89
C TYR A 4 -8.70 -4.53 21.32
N GLY A 5 -9.24 -3.32 21.50
CA GLY A 5 -9.43 -2.70 22.81
C GLY A 5 -8.14 -2.31 23.53
N LEU A 6 -7.00 -2.31 22.83
CA LEU A 6 -5.71 -1.93 23.40
C LEU A 6 -5.47 -0.43 23.27
N ASN A 7 -5.07 0.19 24.37
CA ASN A 7 -4.72 1.61 24.45
C ASN A 7 -3.26 1.77 24.88
N PRO A 8 -2.39 2.40 24.09
CA PRO A 8 -0.98 2.50 24.41
C PRO A 8 -0.68 3.07 25.81
N LYS A 9 -1.43 4.10 26.22
CA LYS A 9 -1.21 4.71 27.56
C LYS A 9 -1.71 3.84 28.70
N ARG A 10 -2.92 3.26 28.55
CA ARG A 10 -3.52 2.42 29.61
C ARG A 10 -2.77 1.10 29.77
N ASP A 11 -2.35 0.51 28.66
CA ASP A 11 -1.82 -0.84 28.63
C ASP A 11 -0.27 -0.86 28.54
N ASN A 12 0.38 0.27 28.83
CA ASN A 12 1.85 0.44 28.84
C ASN A 12 2.53 0.02 27.54
N ILE A 13 1.90 0.29 26.38
CA ILE A 13 2.46 -0.03 25.06
C ILE A 13 3.28 1.17 24.57
N VAL A 14 4.59 0.98 24.44
CA VAL A 14 5.50 2.00 23.94
C VAL A 14 5.64 1.88 22.42
N LEU A 15 5.25 2.92 21.69
CA LEU A 15 5.41 2.99 20.24
C LEU A 15 6.76 3.64 19.90
N LEU A 16 7.67 2.86 19.28
CA LEU A 16 9.00 3.31 18.91
C LEU A 16 9.09 3.56 17.40
N GLN A 17 9.70 4.67 17.01
CA GLN A 17 10.01 4.98 15.61
C GLN A 17 11.39 4.44 15.25
N ILE A 18 11.47 3.26 14.66
CA ILE A 18 12.73 2.58 14.31
C ILE A 18 13.18 2.86 12.87
N GLY A 19 12.31 3.41 12.05
CA GLY A 19 12.64 3.79 10.66
C GLY A 19 12.46 2.66 9.65
N SER A 20 13.53 2.21 8.98
CA SER A 20 13.45 1.30 7.84
C SER A 20 13.00 -0.11 8.20
N VAL A 21 12.44 -0.84 7.22
CA VAL A 21 12.03 -2.24 7.40
C VAL A 21 13.19 -3.15 7.87
N PRO A 22 14.39 -3.08 7.27
CA PRO A 22 15.53 -3.87 7.78
C PRO A 22 15.89 -3.56 9.24
N ALA A 23 15.86 -2.30 9.64
CA ALA A 23 16.13 -1.91 11.04
C ALA A 23 15.07 -2.47 11.99
N ARG A 24 13.79 -2.48 11.59
CA ARG A 24 12.71 -3.07 12.38
C ARG A 24 12.84 -4.59 12.53
N MET A 25 13.23 -5.28 11.46
CA MET A 25 13.50 -6.72 11.51
C MET A 25 14.68 -7.03 12.45
N ALA A 26 15.77 -6.27 12.35
CA ALA A 26 16.92 -6.42 13.24
C ALA A 26 16.55 -6.20 14.70
N ALA A 27 15.76 -5.17 14.99
CA ALA A 27 15.29 -4.87 16.36
C ALA A 27 14.42 -6.00 16.93
N LEU A 28 13.53 -6.58 16.11
CA LEU A 28 12.71 -7.72 16.52
C LEU A 28 13.57 -8.96 16.82
N ARG A 29 14.52 -9.31 15.92
CA ARG A 29 15.44 -10.43 16.10
C ARG A 29 16.32 -10.28 17.35
N ALA A 30 16.73 -9.04 17.65
CA ALA A 30 17.53 -8.73 18.83
C ALA A 30 16.73 -8.64 20.14
N GLY A 31 15.39 -8.79 20.10
CA GLY A 31 14.53 -8.61 21.27
C GLY A 31 14.48 -7.17 21.79
N SER A 32 14.91 -6.18 21.00
CA SER A 32 14.82 -4.76 21.37
C SER A 32 13.42 -4.20 21.23
N VAL A 33 12.54 -4.94 20.55
CA VAL A 33 11.10 -4.69 20.48
C VAL A 33 10.36 -6.00 20.56
N ASP A 34 9.19 -5.99 21.18
CA ASP A 34 8.33 -7.18 21.34
C ASP A 34 7.50 -7.48 20.08
N ALA A 35 7.20 -6.47 19.29
CA ALA A 35 6.45 -6.58 18.05
C ALA A 35 6.82 -5.46 17.06
N THR A 36 6.61 -5.73 15.77
CA THR A 36 6.81 -4.74 14.71
C THR A 36 5.86 -4.98 13.54
N SER A 37 5.68 -3.97 12.69
CA SER A 37 4.95 -4.10 11.44
C SER A 37 5.90 -4.38 10.28
N LEU A 38 5.59 -5.37 9.46
CA LEU A 38 6.39 -5.76 8.30
C LEU A 38 5.50 -5.93 7.06
N PRO A 39 6.06 -5.77 5.85
CA PRO A 39 5.40 -6.21 4.63
C PRO A 39 5.08 -7.71 4.67
N PRO A 40 4.01 -8.17 4.00
CA PRO A 40 3.56 -9.56 4.08
C PRO A 40 4.64 -10.60 3.76
N GLU A 41 5.46 -10.36 2.75
CA GLU A 41 6.56 -11.24 2.32
C GLU A 41 7.63 -11.42 3.42
N LEU A 42 7.95 -10.35 4.15
CA LEU A 42 8.92 -10.37 5.23
C LEU A 42 8.31 -10.89 6.53
N SER A 43 7.02 -10.70 6.74
CA SER A 43 6.30 -11.33 7.86
C SER A 43 6.36 -12.86 7.77
N GLN A 44 6.29 -13.42 6.57
CA GLN A 44 6.43 -14.87 6.37
C GLN A 44 7.87 -15.36 6.61
N GLU A 45 8.88 -14.54 6.24
CA GLU A 45 10.27 -14.87 6.54
C GLU A 45 10.51 -14.98 8.05
N ILE A 46 10.10 -13.95 8.78
CA ILE A 46 10.22 -13.90 10.25
C ILE A 46 9.41 -15.01 10.93
N ALA A 47 8.24 -15.38 10.39
CA ALA A 47 7.46 -16.50 10.91
C ALA A 47 8.20 -17.84 10.82
N ARG A 48 9.00 -18.05 9.76
CA ARG A 48 9.86 -19.24 9.64
C ARG A 48 11.01 -19.30 10.67
N GLU A 49 11.37 -18.13 11.22
CA GLU A 49 12.36 -18.01 12.31
C GLU A 49 11.71 -18.19 13.70
N GLY A 50 10.42 -18.51 13.78
CA GLY A 50 9.70 -18.80 15.03
C GLY A 50 8.90 -17.63 15.60
N PHE A 51 8.81 -16.50 14.90
CA PHE A 51 7.97 -15.38 15.31
C PHE A 51 6.51 -15.57 14.90
N ASN A 52 5.58 -15.00 15.67
CA ASN A 52 4.15 -15.09 15.40
C ASN A 52 3.64 -13.88 14.61
N VAL A 53 2.80 -14.13 13.60
CA VAL A 53 2.04 -13.08 12.94
C VAL A 53 0.76 -12.81 13.75
N LEU A 54 0.75 -11.72 14.51
CA LEU A 54 -0.37 -11.36 15.40
C LEU A 54 -1.54 -10.72 14.66
N PHE A 55 -1.28 -10.04 13.55
CA PHE A 55 -2.26 -9.28 12.81
C PHE A 55 -1.90 -9.22 11.31
N ASP A 56 -2.85 -9.50 10.45
CA ASP A 56 -2.73 -9.39 9.00
C ASP A 56 -3.78 -8.41 8.46
N ALA A 57 -3.35 -7.18 8.17
CA ALA A 57 -4.24 -6.10 7.74
C ALA A 57 -5.01 -6.44 6.45
N ALA A 58 -4.46 -7.31 5.59
CA ALA A 58 -5.13 -7.74 4.37
C ALA A 58 -6.28 -8.72 4.66
N LYS A 59 -6.10 -9.62 5.63
CA LYS A 59 -7.15 -10.55 6.06
C LYS A 59 -8.28 -9.83 6.79
N GLU A 60 -7.94 -8.84 7.58
CA GLU A 60 -8.89 -8.03 8.36
C GLU A 60 -9.61 -6.96 7.52
N ASN A 61 -9.32 -6.89 6.21
CA ASN A 61 -9.91 -5.90 5.29
C ASN A 61 -9.82 -4.45 5.80
N VAL A 62 -8.72 -4.11 6.48
CA VAL A 62 -8.52 -2.76 6.99
C VAL A 62 -8.39 -1.78 5.83
N PRO A 63 -9.28 -0.80 5.69
CA PRO A 63 -9.17 0.18 4.63
C PRO A 63 -7.96 1.08 4.89
N TYR A 64 -6.92 0.95 4.07
CA TYR A 64 -5.70 1.72 4.22
C TYR A 64 -5.21 2.26 2.87
N GLN A 65 -5.00 3.57 2.78
CA GLN A 65 -4.37 4.19 1.61
C GLN A 65 -2.86 4.21 1.83
N SER A 66 -2.16 3.22 1.27
CA SER A 66 -0.70 3.09 1.43
C SER A 66 0.08 3.95 0.44
N THR A 67 -0.20 3.78 -0.84
CA THR A 67 0.53 4.44 -1.93
C THR A 67 -0.41 5.06 -2.92
N GLY A 68 0.08 6.04 -3.68
CA GLY A 68 -0.70 6.71 -4.71
C GLY A 68 0.17 7.64 -5.55
N LEU A 69 -0.34 8.09 -6.68
CA LEU A 69 0.26 9.15 -7.46
C LEU A 69 0.04 10.49 -6.73
N VAL A 70 1.12 11.07 -6.24
CA VAL A 70 1.08 12.34 -5.51
C VAL A 70 1.74 13.43 -6.34
N MET A 71 1.09 14.58 -6.44
CA MET A 71 1.60 15.72 -7.19
C MET A 71 1.16 17.05 -6.59
N SER A 72 1.83 18.13 -6.97
CA SER A 72 1.38 19.48 -6.58
C SER A 72 0.11 19.88 -7.35
N ARG A 73 -0.75 20.66 -6.70
CA ARG A 73 -1.92 21.28 -7.38
C ARG A 73 -1.50 22.12 -8.59
N LYS A 74 -0.33 22.79 -8.50
CA LYS A 74 0.24 23.57 -9.59
C LYS A 74 0.49 22.69 -10.81
N LEU A 75 1.17 21.53 -10.67
CA LEU A 75 1.44 20.63 -11.78
C LEU A 75 0.15 20.15 -12.45
N LYS A 76 -0.84 19.73 -11.64
CA LYS A 76 -2.15 19.33 -12.17
C LYS A 76 -2.80 20.44 -13.01
N HIS A 77 -2.68 21.69 -12.57
CA HIS A 77 -3.31 22.83 -13.23
C HIS A 77 -2.56 23.27 -14.49
N THR A 78 -1.23 23.27 -14.45
CA THR A 78 -0.40 23.73 -15.58
C THR A 78 -0.17 22.66 -16.65
N HIS A 79 -0.22 21.36 -16.28
CA HIS A 79 0.06 20.24 -17.18
C HIS A 79 -0.98 19.11 -17.03
N PRO A 80 -2.29 19.38 -17.21
CA PRO A 80 -3.33 18.38 -16.97
C PRO A 80 -3.20 17.15 -17.85
N GLN A 81 -2.76 17.31 -19.10
CA GLN A 81 -2.57 16.19 -20.00
C GLN A 81 -1.42 15.27 -19.58
N LEU A 82 -0.32 15.84 -19.07
CA LEU A 82 0.79 15.05 -18.52
C LEU A 82 0.30 14.21 -17.33
N VAL A 83 -0.45 14.81 -16.43
CA VAL A 83 -1.01 14.12 -15.25
C VAL A 83 -1.95 12.98 -15.66
N GLU A 84 -2.82 13.22 -16.63
CA GLU A 84 -3.72 12.18 -17.16
C GLU A 84 -2.93 11.03 -17.81
N ASN A 85 -1.92 11.34 -18.62
CA ASN A 85 -1.08 10.34 -19.25
C ASN A 85 -0.30 9.50 -18.22
N MET A 86 0.23 10.12 -17.17
CA MET A 86 0.88 9.40 -16.06
C MET A 86 -0.09 8.44 -15.35
N ALA A 87 -1.30 8.90 -15.06
CA ALA A 87 -2.31 8.06 -14.43
C ALA A 87 -2.71 6.89 -15.34
N LYS A 88 -2.93 7.15 -16.65
CA LYS A 88 -3.22 6.08 -17.63
C LYS A 88 -2.12 5.04 -17.67
N ALA A 89 -0.85 5.46 -17.75
CA ALA A 89 0.29 4.56 -17.79
C ALA A 89 0.36 3.66 -16.54
N LEU A 90 0.11 4.22 -15.34
CA LEU A 90 0.06 3.43 -14.11
C LEU A 90 -1.10 2.44 -14.10
N ILE A 91 -2.28 2.85 -14.56
CA ILE A 91 -3.45 1.97 -14.66
C ILE A 91 -3.23 0.85 -15.67
N GLU A 92 -2.63 1.16 -16.83
CA GLU A 92 -2.22 0.17 -17.84
C GLU A 92 -1.21 -0.83 -17.27
N ALA A 93 -0.24 -0.37 -16.48
CA ALA A 93 0.72 -1.24 -15.81
C ALA A 93 0.01 -2.18 -14.81
N VAL A 94 -0.98 -1.71 -14.06
CA VAL A 94 -1.79 -2.56 -13.18
C VAL A 94 -2.56 -3.60 -13.99
N ALA A 95 -3.19 -3.21 -15.10
CA ALA A 95 -3.89 -4.15 -15.98
C ALA A 95 -2.94 -5.19 -16.60
N PHE A 96 -1.73 -4.77 -16.99
CA PHE A 96 -0.67 -5.65 -17.47
C PHE A 96 -0.28 -6.71 -16.44
N ILE A 97 -0.12 -6.30 -15.17
CA ILE A 97 0.22 -7.18 -14.06
C ILE A 97 -0.89 -8.21 -13.81
N HIS A 98 -2.16 -7.80 -13.92
CA HIS A 98 -3.31 -8.68 -13.72
C HIS A 98 -3.59 -9.62 -14.89
N ASN A 99 -2.93 -9.45 -16.04
CA ASN A 99 -3.09 -10.35 -17.17
C ASN A 99 -2.20 -11.60 -17.00
N PRO A 100 -2.78 -12.81 -16.87
CA PRO A 100 -2.02 -14.04 -16.65
C PRO A 100 -0.99 -14.33 -17.74
N SER A 101 -1.22 -13.88 -18.97
CA SER A 101 -0.28 -14.05 -20.09
C SER A 101 1.05 -13.33 -19.89
N ASN A 102 1.05 -12.30 -19.03
CA ASN A 102 2.24 -11.50 -18.74
C ASN A 102 2.99 -11.98 -17.48
N LYS A 103 2.49 -13.04 -16.80
CA LYS A 103 3.04 -13.51 -15.51
C LYS A 103 4.56 -13.63 -15.54
N LYS A 104 5.13 -14.33 -16.52
CA LYS A 104 6.58 -14.52 -16.62
C LYS A 104 7.36 -13.20 -16.71
N GLN A 105 6.83 -12.23 -17.44
CA GLN A 105 7.48 -10.91 -17.58
C GLN A 105 7.41 -10.11 -16.29
N VAL A 106 6.29 -10.17 -15.59
CA VAL A 106 6.10 -9.54 -14.28
C VAL A 106 7.03 -10.18 -13.26
N GLU A 107 7.08 -11.50 -13.18
CA GLU A 107 8.00 -12.25 -12.30
C GLU A 107 9.47 -11.91 -12.57
N GLY A 108 9.88 -11.87 -13.84
CA GLY A 108 11.24 -11.46 -14.22
C GLY A 108 11.57 -10.03 -13.76
N THR A 109 10.59 -9.12 -13.85
CA THR A 109 10.73 -7.76 -13.35
C THR A 109 10.87 -7.71 -11.83
N LEU A 110 10.01 -8.45 -11.11
CA LEU A 110 10.07 -8.56 -9.65
C LEU A 110 11.40 -9.15 -9.18
N ALA A 111 11.85 -10.25 -9.79
CA ALA A 111 13.14 -10.87 -9.49
C ALA A 111 14.29 -9.87 -9.61
N LYS A 112 14.32 -9.12 -10.72
CA LYS A 112 15.35 -8.12 -10.99
C LYS A 112 15.36 -6.97 -9.98
N TYR A 113 14.21 -6.33 -9.78
CA TYR A 113 14.14 -5.09 -8.97
C TYR A 113 14.12 -5.35 -7.48
N LEU A 114 13.52 -6.46 -7.02
CA LEU A 114 13.54 -6.88 -5.61
C LEU A 114 14.76 -7.75 -5.27
N LYS A 115 15.64 -8.03 -6.26
CA LYS A 115 16.84 -8.87 -6.08
C LYS A 115 16.52 -10.26 -5.51
N LEU A 116 15.42 -10.84 -5.97
CA LEU A 116 14.99 -12.18 -5.55
C LEU A 116 15.69 -13.23 -6.39
N ASN A 117 16.33 -14.20 -5.76
CA ASN A 117 17.11 -15.28 -6.40
C ASN A 117 16.45 -16.66 -6.29
N ARG A 118 15.26 -16.75 -5.67
CA ARG A 118 14.51 -18.00 -5.47
C ARG A 118 13.13 -17.87 -6.12
N THR A 119 12.76 -18.86 -6.91
CA THR A 119 11.49 -18.88 -7.66
C THR A 119 10.29 -18.78 -6.73
N GLU A 120 10.32 -19.43 -5.56
CA GLU A 120 9.23 -19.39 -4.59
C GLU A 120 9.00 -17.98 -4.04
N LEU A 121 10.07 -17.18 -3.83
CA LEU A 121 9.98 -15.81 -3.37
C LEU A 121 9.42 -14.89 -4.46
N VAL A 122 9.79 -15.15 -5.71
CA VAL A 122 9.25 -14.40 -6.87
C VAL A 122 7.75 -14.65 -7.04
N GLU A 123 7.33 -15.93 -6.97
CA GLU A 123 5.91 -16.28 -7.00
C GLU A 123 5.13 -15.63 -5.84
N GLN A 124 5.65 -15.68 -4.63
CA GLN A 124 5.03 -15.03 -3.46
C GLN A 124 4.90 -13.50 -3.66
N ALA A 125 5.95 -12.86 -4.19
CA ALA A 125 5.92 -11.44 -4.49
C ALA A 125 4.86 -11.11 -5.56
N TYR A 126 4.74 -11.94 -6.61
CA TYR A 126 3.70 -11.79 -7.63
C TYR A 126 2.29 -11.91 -7.03
N GLN A 127 2.03 -12.93 -6.21
CA GLN A 127 0.73 -13.12 -5.56
C GLN A 127 0.39 -11.97 -4.59
N THR A 128 1.39 -11.48 -3.87
CA THR A 128 1.24 -10.30 -2.99
C THR A 128 0.88 -9.06 -3.81
N LEU A 129 1.57 -8.86 -4.94
CA LEU A 129 1.33 -7.71 -5.82
C LEU A 129 -0.10 -7.73 -6.40
N LEU A 130 -0.59 -8.90 -6.84
CA LEU A 130 -1.96 -9.05 -7.33
C LEU A 130 -3.02 -8.70 -6.28
N LYS A 131 -2.76 -9.02 -5.02
CA LYS A 131 -3.67 -8.67 -3.90
C LYS A 131 -3.57 -7.20 -3.51
N ALA A 132 -2.38 -6.62 -3.56
CA ALA A 132 -2.12 -5.24 -3.16
C ALA A 132 -2.61 -4.21 -4.18
N LEU A 133 -2.63 -4.57 -5.47
CA LEU A 133 -3.04 -3.69 -6.55
C LEU A 133 -4.47 -4.02 -7.02
N PRO A 134 -5.47 -3.22 -6.64
CA PRO A 134 -6.83 -3.41 -7.15
C PRO A 134 -6.88 -3.15 -8.67
N ARG A 135 -7.72 -3.89 -9.39
CA ARG A 135 -7.93 -3.67 -10.84
C ARG A 135 -8.37 -2.24 -11.17
N LYS A 136 -9.04 -1.59 -10.23
CA LYS A 136 -9.40 -0.17 -10.29
C LYS A 136 -8.55 0.58 -9.25
N PRO A 137 -7.33 1.05 -9.62
CA PRO A 137 -6.40 1.65 -8.69
C PRO A 137 -6.73 3.13 -8.41
N CYS A 138 -7.96 3.37 -7.96
CA CYS A 138 -8.43 4.68 -7.53
C CYS A 138 -8.13 4.92 -6.05
N PRO A 139 -7.92 6.17 -5.63
CA PRO A 139 -7.70 6.47 -4.22
C PRO A 139 -8.86 5.99 -3.34
N SER A 140 -8.55 5.49 -2.15
CA SER A 140 -9.53 5.01 -1.20
C SER A 140 -9.94 6.12 -0.22
N THR A 141 -11.17 6.61 -0.33
CA THR A 141 -11.72 7.61 0.61
C THR A 141 -11.72 7.06 2.04
N LYS A 142 -12.18 5.81 2.24
CA LYS A 142 -12.17 5.17 3.56
C LYS A 142 -10.75 4.98 4.10
N GLY A 143 -9.83 4.54 3.23
CA GLY A 143 -8.42 4.36 3.61
C GLY A 143 -7.74 5.67 3.98
N SER A 144 -8.00 6.74 3.23
CA SER A 144 -7.45 8.07 3.55
C SER A 144 -8.05 8.66 4.82
N ALA A 145 -9.35 8.47 5.08
CA ALA A 145 -9.98 8.88 6.33
C ALA A 145 -9.31 8.21 7.54
N LEU A 146 -9.06 6.90 7.45
CA LEU A 146 -8.34 6.18 8.52
C LEU A 146 -6.93 6.71 8.72
N VAL A 147 -6.17 6.93 7.65
CA VAL A 147 -4.80 7.48 7.74
C VAL A 147 -4.81 8.85 8.41
N LEU A 148 -5.68 9.77 7.99
CA LEU A 148 -5.80 11.10 8.59
C LEU A 148 -6.16 11.03 10.09
N LYS A 149 -7.12 10.16 10.45
CA LYS A 149 -7.48 9.91 11.85
C LYS A 149 -6.27 9.46 12.67
N LEU A 150 -5.54 8.45 12.19
CA LEU A 150 -4.37 7.91 12.90
C LEU A 150 -3.24 8.93 13.01
N MET A 151 -2.97 9.71 11.96
CA MET A 151 -1.96 10.77 12.00
C MET A 151 -2.26 11.83 13.05
N GLY A 152 -3.52 12.21 13.19
CA GLY A 152 -3.97 13.15 14.24
C GLY A 152 -3.91 12.52 15.63
N GLN A 153 -4.44 11.32 15.79
CA GLN A 153 -4.55 10.60 17.06
C GLN A 153 -3.17 10.32 17.70
N TYR A 154 -2.19 9.95 16.89
CA TYR A 154 -0.84 9.61 17.37
C TYR A 154 0.15 10.78 17.27
N GLY A 155 -0.32 12.00 16.99
CA GLY A 155 0.52 13.19 16.99
C GLY A 155 1.54 13.27 15.85
N ILE A 156 1.44 12.39 14.84
CA ILE A 156 2.34 12.41 13.66
C ILE A 156 2.16 13.73 12.90
N ASN A 157 0.91 14.15 12.72
CA ASN A 157 0.54 15.46 12.22
C ASN A 157 -0.78 15.88 12.85
N PRO A 158 -0.77 16.72 13.90
CA PRO A 158 -1.98 17.15 14.59
C PRO A 158 -3.01 17.83 13.68
N LYS A 159 -2.56 18.52 12.62
CA LYS A 159 -3.46 19.14 11.64
C LYS A 159 -4.25 18.12 10.83
N ALA A 160 -3.77 16.88 10.72
CA ALA A 160 -4.48 15.83 9.97
C ALA A 160 -5.84 15.49 10.57
N ALA A 161 -6.01 15.62 11.90
CA ALA A 161 -7.29 15.42 12.57
C ALA A 161 -8.41 16.37 12.11
N GLN A 162 -8.04 17.51 11.52
CA GLN A 162 -8.97 18.54 11.03
C GLN A 162 -9.27 18.40 9.53
N LEU A 163 -8.63 17.44 8.84
CA LEU A 163 -8.77 17.22 7.41
C LEU A 163 -9.72 16.05 7.13
N GLY A 164 -10.59 16.25 6.12
CA GLY A 164 -11.33 15.15 5.50
C GLY A 164 -10.58 14.59 4.29
N PRO A 165 -10.98 13.42 3.78
CA PRO A 165 -10.39 12.84 2.56
C PRO A 165 -10.35 13.82 1.38
N ASP A 166 -11.37 14.63 1.19
CA ASP A 166 -11.47 15.59 0.08
C ASP A 166 -10.41 16.70 0.13
N ASN A 167 -9.77 16.92 1.27
CA ASN A 167 -8.66 17.87 1.38
C ASN A 167 -7.35 17.31 0.80
N VAL A 168 -7.22 15.99 0.73
CA VAL A 168 -5.98 15.28 0.35
C VAL A 168 -6.13 14.42 -0.90
N LEU A 169 -7.34 14.02 -1.25
CA LEU A 169 -7.63 13.23 -2.44
C LEU A 169 -8.23 14.09 -3.56
N ASP A 170 -7.90 13.71 -4.77
CA ASP A 170 -8.56 14.21 -5.98
C ASP A 170 -9.09 13.03 -6.79
N MET A 171 -10.39 12.84 -6.75
CA MET A 171 -11.08 11.74 -7.44
C MET A 171 -11.45 12.08 -8.89
N SER A 172 -11.30 13.33 -9.32
CA SER A 172 -11.81 13.80 -10.61
C SER A 172 -11.21 13.04 -11.80
N LEU A 173 -9.92 12.74 -11.74
CA LEU A 173 -9.23 12.01 -12.80
C LEU A 173 -9.69 10.54 -12.87
N CYS A 174 -9.84 9.90 -11.71
CA CYS A 174 -10.32 8.52 -11.64
C CYS A 174 -11.74 8.41 -12.19
N GLN A 175 -12.63 9.31 -11.81
CA GLN A 175 -14.01 9.40 -12.32
C GLN A 175 -14.04 9.64 -13.83
N LYS A 176 -13.20 10.56 -14.34
CA LYS A 176 -13.06 10.82 -15.77
C LYS A 176 -12.65 9.57 -16.56
N LEU A 177 -11.64 8.84 -16.07
CA LEU A 177 -11.15 7.64 -16.74
C LEU A 177 -12.15 6.49 -16.69
N GLU A 178 -12.93 6.38 -15.61
CA GLU A 178 -14.02 5.44 -15.49
C GLU A 178 -15.15 5.76 -16.47
N GLN A 179 -15.65 7.00 -16.46
CA GLN A 179 -16.74 7.46 -17.34
C GLN A 179 -16.38 7.36 -18.83
N SER A 180 -15.10 7.49 -19.20
CA SER A 180 -14.63 7.30 -20.56
C SER A 180 -14.58 5.83 -21.02
N GLY A 181 -14.88 4.87 -20.14
CA GLY A 181 -14.73 3.43 -20.39
C GLY A 181 -13.27 2.97 -20.49
N PHE A 182 -12.29 3.83 -20.15
CA PHE A 182 -10.88 3.49 -20.25
C PHE A 182 -10.52 2.26 -19.40
N LEU A 183 -11.00 2.20 -18.17
CA LEU A 183 -10.75 1.10 -17.25
C LEU A 183 -11.34 -0.22 -17.78
N GLU A 184 -12.56 -0.20 -18.27
CA GLU A 184 -13.23 -1.40 -18.81
C GLU A 184 -12.49 -1.98 -20.01
N ARG A 185 -12.09 -1.13 -20.96
CA ARG A 185 -11.35 -1.56 -22.14
C ARG A 185 -10.06 -2.30 -21.83
N LEU A 186 -9.38 -1.98 -20.72
CA LEU A 186 -8.14 -2.65 -20.32
C LEU A 186 -8.35 -4.11 -19.88
N TYR A 187 -9.55 -4.45 -19.41
CA TYR A 187 -9.82 -5.80 -18.87
C TYR A 187 -10.74 -6.64 -19.79
N HIS A 188 -11.49 -6.00 -20.69
CA HIS A 188 -12.43 -6.68 -21.59
C HIS A 188 -11.99 -6.70 -23.06
N GLY A 189 -10.90 -6.07 -23.40
CA GLY A 189 -10.45 -5.83 -24.78
C GLY A 189 -9.29 -6.70 -25.29
N ARG A 190 -9.02 -7.86 -24.67
CA ARG A 190 -8.01 -8.80 -25.18
C ARG A 190 -8.41 -10.24 -24.96
#